data_2e9cd6b2e300ca7f6e77aeda7f5cd842
#
_entry.id   2e9cd6b2e300ca7f6e77aeda7f5cd842
#
_cell.length_a   1.000
_cell.length_b   1.000
_cell.length_c   1.000
_cell.angle_alpha   90.00
_cell.angle_beta   90.00
_cell.angle_gamma   90.00
#
_symmetry.space_group_name_H-M   'P 1'
#
loop_
_entity.id
_entity.type
_entity.pdbx_description
1 polymer ?
#
loop_
_entity_poly.entity_id
_entity_poly.type
_entity_poly.pdbx_seq_one_letter_code
_entity_poly.pdbx_strand_id
1 'polypeptide(L)'
;MAIRNKPRGALTVAAPIIFLAFMLAGWWLTTTLTGIEAWRLPDPFAVARKGLALLQRPATWRQIAVTGGEAIAGCALGTVVALPLAYAIYRWRLLAAAVEPFLGATQALPAIAIAPILVLWVGYGITPVIVLCALMVFFPILVSTVVGLRHIDSELLEAAALDGAAGWTMAAHMELPLAAPAILGGLRNGFALSVTGAVVGEMVMGGSGLGQVLTQMRSNVDTAGMFVVIAILCIMATILYVIVYRIERSKRYAITQ
;
A
#
# COMPACT_ATOMS: atom_id res chain seq x y z
N MET A 1 20.65 -28.53 5.21
CA MET A 1 19.19 -28.53 5.44
C MET A 1 18.98 -28.09 6.89
N ALA A 2 18.80 -26.78 7.16
CA ALA A 2 18.65 -26.27 8.52
C ALA A 2 17.18 -26.41 8.93
N ILE A 3 16.93 -27.27 9.93
CA ILE A 3 15.60 -27.42 10.55
C ILE A 3 15.30 -26.09 11.26
N ARG A 4 14.52 -25.24 10.61
CA ARG A 4 14.02 -24.01 11.20
C ARG A 4 12.95 -24.36 12.23
N ASN A 5 13.35 -24.49 13.50
CA ASN A 5 12.41 -24.67 14.63
C ASN A 5 11.36 -23.57 14.57
N LYS A 6 10.11 -23.92 14.22
CA LYS A 6 8.97 -23.01 14.35
C LYS A 6 8.85 -22.65 15.84
N PRO A 7 8.94 -21.37 16.21
CA PRO A 7 8.74 -20.98 17.62
C PRO A 7 7.35 -21.44 18.06
N ARG A 8 7.24 -22.01 19.25
CA ARG A 8 5.99 -22.46 19.86
C ARG A 8 5.03 -21.27 19.96
N GLY A 9 3.74 -21.47 19.71
CA GLY A 9 2.73 -20.44 19.50
C GLY A 9 2.72 -19.23 20.46
N ALA A 10 3.05 -19.41 21.74
CA ALA A 10 3.15 -18.32 22.72
C ALA A 10 4.34 -17.37 22.44
N LEU A 11 5.50 -17.87 22.04
CA LEU A 11 6.68 -17.07 21.71
C LEU A 11 6.48 -16.26 20.41
N THR A 12 5.70 -16.77 19.46
CA THR A 12 5.43 -16.07 18.20
C THR A 12 4.57 -14.82 18.40
N VAL A 13 3.69 -14.82 19.40
CA VAL A 13 2.85 -13.68 19.76
C VAL A 13 3.57 -12.76 20.75
N ALA A 14 4.36 -13.30 21.67
CA ALA A 14 5.06 -12.52 22.68
C ALA A 14 6.22 -11.68 22.09
N ALA A 15 6.96 -12.22 21.12
CA ALA A 15 8.12 -11.54 20.56
C ALA A 15 7.82 -10.14 19.96
N PRO A 16 6.79 -9.94 19.12
CA PRO A 16 6.47 -8.60 18.59
C PRO A 16 5.98 -7.66 19.70
N ILE A 17 5.26 -8.16 20.72
CA ILE A 17 4.81 -7.34 21.85
C ILE A 17 5.99 -6.88 22.70
N ILE A 18 6.94 -7.78 23.01
CA ILE A 18 8.16 -7.44 23.75
C ILE A 18 9.00 -6.42 22.96
N PHE A 19 9.13 -6.62 21.64
CA PHE A 19 9.86 -5.67 20.81
C PHE A 19 9.21 -4.29 20.79
N LEU A 20 7.89 -4.21 20.67
CA LEU A 20 7.15 -2.96 20.72
C LEU A 20 7.30 -2.28 22.09
N ALA A 21 7.18 -3.05 23.18
CA ALA A 21 7.38 -2.53 24.54
C ALA A 21 8.80 -1.99 24.74
N PHE A 22 9.81 -2.69 24.21
CA PHE A 22 11.20 -2.24 24.24
C PHE A 22 11.40 -0.92 23.46
N MET A 23 10.80 -0.81 22.27
CA MET A 23 10.84 0.43 21.47
C MET A 23 10.17 1.61 22.20
N LEU A 24 8.98 1.37 22.78
CA LEU A 24 8.26 2.42 23.54
C LEU A 24 9.01 2.81 24.82
N ALA A 25 9.59 1.85 25.53
CA ALA A 25 10.42 2.12 26.69
C ALA A 25 11.68 2.91 26.34
N GLY A 26 12.36 2.56 25.24
CA GLY A 26 13.50 3.31 24.72
C GLY A 26 13.14 4.73 24.34
N TRP A 27 11.99 4.93 23.65
CA TRP A 27 11.50 6.27 23.33
C TRP A 27 11.21 7.09 24.60
N TRP A 28 10.46 6.52 25.55
CA TRP A 28 10.16 7.19 26.81
C TRP A 28 11.43 7.53 27.60
N LEU A 29 12.37 6.59 27.70
CA LEU A 29 13.64 6.79 28.39
C LEU A 29 14.47 7.92 27.74
N THR A 30 14.51 7.97 26.42
CA THR A 30 15.20 9.02 25.69
C THR A 30 14.58 10.39 25.99
N THR A 31 13.25 10.51 25.95
CA THR A 31 12.59 11.80 26.22
C THR A 31 12.74 12.27 27.67
N THR A 32 12.86 11.33 28.64
CA THR A 32 12.99 11.68 30.06
C THR A 32 14.43 11.96 30.50
N LEU A 33 15.42 11.22 29.94
CA LEU A 33 16.83 11.32 30.40
C LEU A 33 17.64 12.37 29.65
N THR A 34 17.33 12.63 28.36
CA THR A 34 18.18 13.51 27.53
C THR A 34 17.77 14.98 27.55
N GLY A 35 16.65 15.33 28.17
CA GLY A 35 16.14 16.71 28.20
C GLY A 35 15.82 17.28 26.82
N ILE A 36 15.58 16.40 25.81
CA ILE A 36 15.21 16.82 24.46
C ILE A 36 13.90 17.61 24.53
N GLU A 37 13.89 18.78 23.88
CA GLU A 37 12.72 19.64 23.83
C GLU A 37 11.52 18.93 23.14
N ALA A 38 10.33 19.08 23.72
CA ALA A 38 9.11 18.39 23.27
C ALA A 38 8.74 18.67 21.81
N TRP A 39 9.17 19.79 21.23
CA TRP A 39 8.97 20.10 19.83
C TRP A 39 9.86 19.28 18.88
N ARG A 40 10.98 18.73 19.38
CA ARG A 40 11.84 17.81 18.60
C ARG A 40 11.37 16.36 18.75
N LEU A 41 11.17 15.93 19.99
CA LEU A 41 10.70 14.57 20.28
C LEU A 41 9.68 14.61 21.43
N PRO A 42 8.38 14.50 21.13
CA PRO A 42 7.33 14.53 22.15
C PRO A 42 7.37 13.26 23.01
N ASP A 43 6.97 13.40 24.27
CA ASP A 43 6.79 12.26 25.17
C ASP A 43 5.67 11.32 24.66
N PRO A 44 5.84 10.00 24.74
CA PRO A 44 4.82 9.03 24.29
C PRO A 44 3.44 9.24 24.93
N PHE A 45 3.39 9.63 26.21
CA PHE A 45 2.13 9.93 26.89
C PHE A 45 1.47 11.21 26.38
N ALA A 46 2.26 12.22 26.00
CA ALA A 46 1.74 13.42 25.35
C ALA A 46 1.13 13.10 23.99
N VAL A 47 1.79 12.25 23.19
CA VAL A 47 1.26 11.74 21.91
C VAL A 47 -0.03 10.96 22.12
N ALA A 48 -0.09 10.05 23.11
CA ALA A 48 -1.30 9.27 23.41
C ALA A 48 -2.47 10.18 23.81
N ARG A 49 -2.25 11.16 24.70
CA ARG A 49 -3.29 12.14 25.11
C ARG A 49 -3.75 12.97 23.91
N LYS A 50 -2.83 13.44 23.08
CA LYS A 50 -3.16 14.18 21.86
C LYS A 50 -3.97 13.32 20.89
N GLY A 51 -3.61 12.05 20.75
CA GLY A 51 -4.33 11.06 19.93
C GLY A 51 -5.78 10.89 20.38
N LEU A 52 -6.00 10.69 21.67
CA LEU A 52 -7.37 10.60 22.22
C LEU A 52 -8.18 11.88 21.94
N ALA A 53 -7.58 13.05 22.14
CA ALA A 53 -8.25 14.32 21.88
C ALA A 53 -8.58 14.53 20.39
N LEU A 54 -7.72 14.09 19.48
CA LEU A 54 -7.96 14.17 18.03
C LEU A 54 -9.05 13.19 17.59
N LEU A 55 -9.04 11.95 18.09
CA LEU A 55 -10.03 10.93 17.74
C LEU A 55 -11.45 11.24 18.24
N GLN A 56 -11.58 12.09 19.27
CA GLN A 56 -12.88 12.59 19.74
C GLN A 56 -13.46 13.68 18.81
N ARG A 57 -12.67 14.25 17.89
CA ARG A 57 -13.13 15.29 16.97
C ARG A 57 -13.73 14.68 15.70
N PRO A 58 -14.98 14.99 15.33
CA PRO A 58 -15.58 14.52 14.09
C PRO A 58 -14.77 14.91 12.84
N ALA A 59 -14.10 16.07 12.88
CA ALA A 59 -13.24 16.54 11.79
C ALA A 59 -12.10 15.56 11.48
N THR A 60 -11.51 14.89 12.48
CA THR A 60 -10.44 13.90 12.29
C THR A 60 -10.94 12.70 11.48
N TRP A 61 -12.12 12.19 11.78
CA TRP A 61 -12.71 11.08 11.05
C TRP A 61 -13.05 11.43 9.60
N ARG A 62 -13.45 12.69 9.36
CA ARG A 62 -13.65 13.18 8.00
C ARG A 62 -12.34 13.17 7.21
N GLN A 63 -11.22 13.62 7.80
CA GLN A 63 -9.91 13.60 7.13
C GLN A 63 -9.43 12.17 6.88
N ILE A 64 -9.64 11.25 7.84
CA ILE A 64 -9.36 9.80 7.65
C ILE A 64 -10.16 9.24 6.47
N ALA A 65 -11.45 9.58 6.38
CA ALA A 65 -12.31 9.12 5.31
C ALA A 65 -11.88 9.68 3.93
N VAL A 66 -11.43 10.93 3.87
CA VAL A 66 -10.92 11.54 2.62
C VAL A 66 -9.67 10.80 2.14
N THR A 67 -8.62 10.73 2.98
CA THR A 67 -7.37 10.03 2.61
C THR A 67 -7.61 8.56 2.28
N GLY A 68 -8.45 7.87 3.06
CA GLY A 68 -8.82 6.47 2.79
C GLY A 68 -9.58 6.31 1.48
N GLY A 69 -10.51 7.20 1.19
CA GLY A 69 -11.27 7.22 -0.07
C GLY A 69 -10.38 7.46 -1.28
N GLU A 70 -9.45 8.42 -1.21
CA GLU A 70 -8.46 8.71 -2.26
C GLU A 70 -7.54 7.51 -2.50
N ALA A 71 -7.03 6.91 -1.43
CA ALA A 71 -6.18 5.72 -1.52
C ALA A 71 -6.92 4.53 -2.15
N ILE A 72 -8.16 4.27 -1.76
CA ILE A 72 -8.97 3.17 -2.32
C ILE A 72 -9.31 3.45 -3.79
N ALA A 73 -9.76 4.66 -4.12
CA ALA A 73 -10.10 5.05 -5.49
C ALA A 73 -8.87 5.00 -6.42
N GLY A 74 -7.72 5.50 -5.95
CA GLY A 74 -6.46 5.43 -6.69
C GLY A 74 -5.99 3.99 -6.90
N CYS A 75 -6.07 3.15 -5.85
CA CYS A 75 -5.73 1.74 -5.97
C CYS A 75 -6.66 1.01 -6.94
N ALA A 76 -7.96 1.29 -6.92
CA ALA A 76 -8.93 0.70 -7.86
C ALA A 76 -8.62 1.15 -9.31
N LEU A 77 -8.38 2.44 -9.53
CA LEU A 77 -8.04 2.98 -10.85
C LEU A 77 -6.73 2.37 -11.39
N GLY A 78 -5.67 2.35 -10.56
CA GLY A 78 -4.39 1.74 -10.93
C GLY A 78 -4.52 0.27 -11.26
N THR A 79 -5.32 -0.48 -10.49
CA THR A 79 -5.58 -1.91 -10.72
C THR A 79 -6.31 -2.16 -12.03
N VAL A 80 -7.38 -1.38 -12.31
CA VAL A 80 -8.19 -1.51 -13.54
C VAL A 80 -7.33 -1.28 -14.80
N VAL A 81 -6.33 -0.41 -14.72
CA VAL A 81 -5.41 -0.15 -15.83
C VAL A 81 -4.27 -1.16 -15.87
N ALA A 82 -3.70 -1.52 -14.70
CA ALA A 82 -2.54 -2.40 -14.62
C ALA A 82 -2.84 -3.84 -15.05
N LEU A 83 -3.98 -4.42 -14.64
CA LEU A 83 -4.29 -5.82 -14.92
C LEU A 83 -4.45 -6.13 -16.41
N PRO A 84 -5.24 -5.37 -17.19
CA PRO A 84 -5.34 -5.61 -18.64
C PRO A 84 -4.00 -5.42 -19.36
N LEU A 85 -3.22 -4.39 -18.95
CA LEU A 85 -1.92 -4.14 -19.56
C LEU A 85 -0.93 -5.25 -19.21
N ALA A 86 -0.92 -5.76 -17.97
CA ALA A 86 -0.09 -6.88 -17.57
C ALA A 86 -0.41 -8.14 -18.38
N TYR A 87 -1.70 -8.41 -18.58
CA TYR A 87 -2.14 -9.53 -19.40
C TYR A 87 -1.75 -9.34 -20.87
N ALA A 88 -1.85 -8.14 -21.42
CA ALA A 88 -1.41 -7.80 -22.76
C ALA A 88 0.12 -7.99 -22.94
N ILE A 89 0.93 -7.55 -21.96
CA ILE A 89 2.39 -7.76 -21.95
C ILE A 89 2.72 -9.26 -21.89
N TYR A 90 2.01 -10.03 -21.09
CA TYR A 90 2.18 -11.48 -21.04
C TYR A 90 1.86 -12.15 -22.38
N ARG A 91 0.80 -11.71 -23.06
CA ARG A 91 0.28 -12.35 -24.28
C ARG A 91 1.05 -11.96 -25.56
N TRP A 92 1.59 -10.73 -25.64
CA TRP A 92 2.21 -10.19 -26.84
C TRP A 92 3.70 -9.91 -26.66
N ARG A 93 4.54 -10.70 -27.33
CA ARG A 93 6.00 -10.59 -27.24
C ARG A 93 6.55 -9.22 -27.63
N LEU A 94 5.97 -8.58 -28.65
CA LEU A 94 6.38 -7.24 -29.08
C LEU A 94 6.10 -6.19 -28.02
N LEU A 95 4.93 -6.26 -27.37
CA LEU A 95 4.58 -5.36 -26.27
C LEU A 95 5.49 -5.59 -25.07
N ALA A 96 5.78 -6.84 -24.75
CA ALA A 96 6.73 -7.18 -23.71
C ALA A 96 8.11 -6.56 -23.97
N ALA A 97 8.68 -6.79 -25.14
CA ALA A 97 9.98 -6.24 -25.51
C ALA A 97 10.03 -4.70 -25.50
N ALA A 98 8.91 -4.04 -25.83
CA ALA A 98 8.81 -2.58 -25.81
C ALA A 98 8.69 -2.00 -24.39
N VAL A 99 7.98 -2.67 -23.48
CA VAL A 99 7.61 -2.12 -22.17
C VAL A 99 8.55 -2.56 -21.04
N GLU A 100 9.08 -3.78 -21.09
CA GLU A 100 9.93 -4.34 -20.03
C GLU A 100 11.14 -3.48 -19.63
N PRO A 101 11.90 -2.86 -20.55
CA PRO A 101 13.03 -2.04 -20.18
C PRO A 101 12.64 -0.85 -19.31
N PHE A 102 11.38 -0.38 -19.42
CA PHE A 102 10.87 0.77 -18.68
C PHE A 102 10.24 0.39 -17.35
N LEU A 103 9.83 -0.88 -17.14
CA LEU A 103 9.16 -1.30 -15.90
C LEU A 103 10.00 -1.03 -14.64
N GLY A 104 11.31 -1.25 -14.72
CA GLY A 104 12.22 -0.95 -13.61
C GLY A 104 12.42 0.55 -13.40
N ALA A 105 12.58 1.32 -14.47
CA ALA A 105 12.81 2.76 -14.42
C ALA A 105 11.63 3.55 -13.86
N THR A 106 10.40 3.10 -14.13
CA THR A 106 9.18 3.79 -13.70
C THR A 106 8.95 3.75 -12.19
N GLN A 107 9.48 2.72 -11.49
CA GLN A 107 9.43 2.65 -10.03
C GLN A 107 10.35 3.68 -9.35
N ALA A 108 11.32 4.22 -10.08
CA ALA A 108 12.22 5.27 -9.59
C ALA A 108 11.63 6.68 -9.68
N LEU A 109 10.44 6.85 -10.29
CA LEU A 109 9.81 8.16 -10.43
C LEU A 109 9.39 8.72 -9.05
N PRO A 110 9.93 9.89 -8.64
CA PRO A 110 9.59 10.46 -7.35
C PRO A 110 8.17 11.05 -7.40
N ALA A 111 7.24 10.44 -6.66
CA ALA A 111 5.82 10.88 -6.60
C ALA A 111 5.68 12.37 -6.27
N ILE A 112 6.54 12.86 -5.37
CA ILE A 112 6.53 14.26 -4.95
C ILE A 112 6.86 15.23 -6.11
N ALA A 113 7.63 14.79 -7.10
CA ALA A 113 7.97 15.61 -8.27
C ALA A 113 6.85 15.63 -9.31
N ILE A 114 6.05 14.56 -9.37
CA ILE A 114 4.92 14.44 -10.30
C ILE A 114 3.71 15.23 -9.79
N ALA A 115 3.52 15.33 -8.48
CA ALA A 115 2.36 15.96 -7.86
C ALA A 115 2.06 17.37 -8.40
N PRO A 116 2.99 18.33 -8.50
CA PRO A 116 2.72 19.65 -9.04
C PRO A 116 2.31 19.63 -10.53
N ILE A 117 2.86 18.70 -11.30
CA ILE A 117 2.54 18.54 -12.74
C ILE A 117 1.09 18.05 -12.88
N LEU A 118 0.65 17.14 -12.03
CA LEU A 118 -0.73 16.67 -12.04
C LEU A 118 -1.72 17.78 -11.73
N VAL A 119 -1.38 18.73 -10.85
CA VAL A 119 -2.22 19.91 -10.62
C VAL A 119 -2.36 20.76 -11.87
N LEU A 120 -1.29 20.93 -12.64
CA LEU A 120 -1.32 21.70 -13.89
C LEU A 120 -2.16 21.01 -14.98
N TRP A 121 -2.14 19.69 -15.05
CA TRP A 121 -2.85 18.94 -16.10
C TRP A 121 -4.29 18.60 -15.75
N VAL A 122 -4.56 18.28 -14.48
CA VAL A 122 -5.85 17.76 -14.01
C VAL A 122 -6.64 18.83 -13.24
N GLY A 123 -5.96 19.86 -12.73
CA GLY A 123 -6.53 20.90 -11.88
C GLY A 123 -6.38 20.59 -10.38
N TYR A 124 -6.99 21.44 -9.54
CA TYR A 124 -7.02 21.27 -8.10
C TYR A 124 -8.16 20.33 -7.67
N GLY A 125 -8.02 19.71 -6.50
CA GLY A 125 -9.06 18.90 -5.89
C GLY A 125 -8.63 17.46 -5.65
N ILE A 126 -9.62 16.58 -5.48
CA ILE A 126 -9.41 15.16 -5.15
C ILE A 126 -8.86 14.35 -6.35
N THR A 127 -9.18 14.75 -7.58
CA THR A 127 -8.83 14.01 -8.81
C THR A 127 -7.34 13.82 -9.00
N PRO A 128 -6.49 14.88 -8.94
CA PRO A 128 -5.05 14.72 -9.12
C PRO A 128 -4.42 13.86 -8.01
N VAL A 129 -4.96 13.86 -6.79
CA VAL A 129 -4.51 12.98 -5.71
C VAL A 129 -4.82 11.50 -6.04
N ILE A 130 -6.04 11.21 -6.52
CA ILE A 130 -6.42 9.86 -6.96
C ILE A 130 -5.54 9.38 -8.12
N VAL A 131 -5.23 10.26 -9.09
CA VAL A 131 -4.33 9.92 -10.20
C VAL A 131 -2.91 9.64 -9.70
N LEU A 132 -2.40 10.41 -8.74
CA LEU A 132 -1.10 10.16 -8.14
C LEU A 132 -1.07 8.81 -7.41
N CYS A 133 -2.11 8.50 -6.63
CA CYS A 133 -2.27 7.20 -5.99
C CYS A 133 -2.28 6.07 -7.02
N ALA A 134 -3.04 6.24 -8.11
CA ALA A 134 -3.12 5.27 -9.19
C ALA A 134 -1.76 5.02 -9.85
N LEU A 135 -0.99 6.06 -10.12
CA LEU A 135 0.37 5.94 -10.67
C LEU A 135 1.31 5.16 -9.75
N MET A 136 1.25 5.42 -8.44
CA MET A 136 2.10 4.72 -7.47
C MET A 136 1.77 3.23 -7.35
N VAL A 137 0.50 2.88 -7.53
CA VAL A 137 0.00 1.50 -7.41
C VAL A 137 0.16 0.72 -8.70
N PHE A 138 0.07 1.39 -9.83
CA PHE A 138 0.07 0.81 -11.17
C PHE A 138 1.26 -0.12 -11.40
N PHE A 139 2.49 0.35 -11.17
CA PHE A 139 3.69 -0.43 -11.48
C PHE A 139 3.88 -1.67 -10.60
N PRO A 140 3.72 -1.62 -9.28
CA PRO A 140 3.78 -2.81 -8.44
C PRO A 140 2.78 -3.89 -8.85
N ILE A 141 1.55 -3.50 -9.19
CA ILE A 141 0.52 -4.46 -9.64
C ILE A 141 0.87 -5.01 -11.02
N LEU A 142 1.28 -4.15 -11.95
CA LEU A 142 1.68 -4.55 -13.30
C LEU A 142 2.79 -5.59 -13.26
N VAL A 143 3.89 -5.26 -12.57
CA VAL A 143 5.06 -6.15 -12.48
C VAL A 143 4.72 -7.46 -11.78
N SER A 144 4.03 -7.40 -10.63
CA SER A 144 3.64 -8.61 -9.91
C SER A 144 2.73 -9.52 -10.74
N THR A 145 1.82 -8.93 -11.51
CA THR A 145 0.92 -9.69 -12.39
C THR A 145 1.67 -10.34 -13.55
N VAL A 146 2.54 -9.61 -14.25
CA VAL A 146 3.36 -10.15 -15.33
C VAL A 146 4.24 -11.29 -14.84
N VAL A 147 4.91 -11.09 -13.69
CA VAL A 147 5.76 -12.12 -13.07
C VAL A 147 4.91 -13.33 -12.68
N GLY A 148 3.74 -13.12 -12.06
CA GLY A 148 2.84 -14.22 -11.69
C GLY A 148 2.36 -15.04 -12.87
N LEU A 149 1.97 -14.39 -13.97
CA LEU A 149 1.54 -15.09 -15.20
C LEU A 149 2.68 -15.89 -15.85
N ARG A 150 3.92 -15.37 -15.81
CA ARG A 150 5.09 -16.05 -16.40
C ARG A 150 5.61 -17.22 -15.58
N HIS A 151 5.26 -17.28 -14.29
CA HIS A 151 5.65 -18.39 -13.40
C HIS A 151 4.61 -19.53 -13.37
N ILE A 152 3.56 -19.47 -14.19
CA ILE A 152 2.63 -20.58 -14.33
C ILE A 152 3.36 -21.72 -15.05
N ASP A 153 3.22 -22.92 -14.51
CA ASP A 153 3.79 -24.13 -15.11
C ASP A 153 3.17 -24.37 -16.49
N SER A 154 4.01 -24.47 -17.51
CA SER A 154 3.56 -24.71 -18.89
C SER A 154 2.85 -26.05 -19.06
N GLU A 155 3.22 -27.08 -18.28
CA GLU A 155 2.56 -28.40 -18.33
C GLU A 155 1.08 -28.30 -17.93
N LEU A 156 0.74 -27.43 -16.97
CA LEU A 156 -0.65 -27.18 -16.59
C LEU A 156 -1.46 -26.50 -17.70
N LEU A 157 -0.83 -25.56 -18.41
CA LEU A 157 -1.49 -24.87 -19.52
C LEU A 157 -1.64 -25.77 -20.74
N GLU A 158 -0.66 -26.63 -21.02
CA GLU A 158 -0.71 -27.63 -22.11
C GLU A 158 -1.79 -28.68 -21.83
N ALA A 159 -1.90 -29.17 -20.58
CA ALA A 159 -2.95 -30.10 -20.19
C ALA A 159 -4.35 -29.47 -20.36
N ALA A 160 -4.54 -28.23 -19.93
CA ALA A 160 -5.80 -27.52 -20.13
C ALA A 160 -6.13 -27.28 -21.62
N ALA A 161 -5.11 -27.05 -22.44
CA ALA A 161 -5.28 -26.92 -23.89
C ALA A 161 -5.72 -28.23 -24.54
N LEU A 162 -5.22 -29.37 -24.08
CA LEU A 162 -5.67 -30.71 -24.53
C LEU A 162 -7.15 -30.96 -24.16
N ASP A 163 -7.62 -30.43 -23.04
CA ASP A 163 -9.02 -30.45 -22.61
C ASP A 163 -9.90 -29.41 -23.34
N GLY A 164 -9.32 -28.68 -24.31
CA GLY A 164 -10.04 -27.74 -25.17
C GLY A 164 -10.11 -26.31 -24.63
N ALA A 165 -9.36 -25.98 -23.56
CA ALA A 165 -9.28 -24.61 -23.09
C ALA A 165 -8.46 -23.75 -24.06
N ALA A 166 -9.04 -22.66 -24.57
CA ALA A 166 -8.39 -21.73 -25.49
C ALA A 166 -8.88 -20.28 -25.28
N GLY A 167 -8.06 -19.32 -25.68
CA GLY A 167 -8.44 -17.90 -25.65
C GLY A 167 -8.92 -17.43 -24.29
N TRP A 168 -10.13 -16.88 -24.23
CA TRP A 168 -10.72 -16.33 -23.00
C TRP A 168 -10.97 -17.40 -21.91
N THR A 169 -11.31 -18.64 -22.34
CA THR A 169 -11.51 -19.76 -21.40
C THR A 169 -10.21 -20.11 -20.68
N MET A 170 -9.10 -20.17 -21.41
CA MET A 170 -7.76 -20.36 -20.82
C MET A 170 -7.42 -19.22 -19.85
N ALA A 171 -7.62 -17.97 -20.26
CA ALA A 171 -7.33 -16.80 -19.44
C ALA A 171 -8.13 -16.80 -18.14
N ALA A 172 -9.44 -16.95 -18.23
CA ALA A 172 -10.34 -16.77 -17.08
C ALA A 172 -10.33 -17.95 -16.10
N HIS A 173 -10.13 -19.17 -16.57
CA HIS A 173 -10.25 -20.38 -15.74
C HIS A 173 -8.89 -21.00 -15.36
N MET A 174 -7.81 -20.65 -16.04
CA MET A 174 -6.47 -21.19 -15.75
C MET A 174 -5.47 -20.09 -15.42
N GLU A 175 -5.16 -19.18 -16.34
CA GLU A 175 -4.05 -18.22 -16.19
C GLU A 175 -4.31 -17.23 -15.03
N LEU A 176 -5.46 -16.56 -15.00
CA LEU A 176 -5.77 -15.59 -13.95
C LEU A 176 -5.94 -16.22 -12.55
N PRO A 177 -6.63 -17.36 -12.37
CA PRO A 177 -6.68 -18.04 -11.09
C PRO A 177 -5.32 -18.53 -10.58
N LEU A 178 -4.47 -19.07 -11.46
CA LEU A 178 -3.12 -19.52 -11.09
C LEU A 178 -2.20 -18.34 -10.75
N ALA A 179 -2.32 -17.21 -11.45
CA ALA A 179 -1.59 -15.98 -11.14
C ALA A 179 -2.17 -15.19 -9.94
N ALA A 180 -3.38 -15.51 -9.47
CA ALA A 180 -4.08 -14.75 -8.42
C ALA A 180 -3.24 -14.49 -7.15
N PRO A 181 -2.41 -15.42 -6.64
CA PRO A 181 -1.56 -15.13 -5.49
C PRO A 181 -0.56 -13.99 -5.73
N ALA A 182 0.01 -13.92 -6.95
CA ALA A 182 0.95 -12.86 -7.32
C ALA A 182 0.21 -11.52 -7.54
N ILE A 183 -0.96 -11.56 -8.19
CA ILE A 183 -1.83 -10.39 -8.39
C ILE A 183 -2.23 -9.80 -7.04
N LEU A 184 -2.71 -10.62 -6.12
CA LEU A 184 -3.12 -10.18 -4.77
C LEU A 184 -1.93 -9.68 -3.95
N GLY A 185 -0.74 -10.27 -4.13
CA GLY A 185 0.51 -9.77 -3.54
C GLY A 185 0.86 -8.37 -4.05
N GLY A 186 0.76 -8.14 -5.37
CA GLY A 186 0.93 -6.82 -5.98
C GLY A 186 -0.10 -5.81 -5.49
N LEU A 187 -1.37 -6.20 -5.40
CA LEU A 187 -2.46 -5.38 -4.90
C LEU A 187 -2.25 -4.96 -3.43
N ARG A 188 -1.81 -5.90 -2.59
CA ARG A 188 -1.50 -5.65 -1.19
C ARG A 188 -0.39 -4.60 -1.02
N ASN A 189 0.69 -4.71 -1.79
CA ASN A 189 1.75 -3.69 -1.80
C ASN A 189 1.23 -2.37 -2.37
N GLY A 190 0.39 -2.44 -3.40
CA GLY A 190 -0.27 -1.30 -4.01
C GLY A 190 -1.08 -0.47 -3.01
N PHE A 191 -1.89 -1.09 -2.16
CA PHE A 191 -2.66 -0.37 -1.14
C PHE A 191 -1.78 0.41 -0.16
N ALA A 192 -0.66 -0.17 0.29
CA ALA A 192 0.27 0.55 1.16
C ALA A 192 0.87 1.78 0.46
N LEU A 193 1.26 1.63 -0.82
CA LEU A 193 1.79 2.73 -1.63
C LEU A 193 0.72 3.76 -1.98
N SER A 194 -0.54 3.35 -2.14
CA SER A 194 -1.66 4.28 -2.39
C SER A 194 -1.87 5.24 -1.24
N VAL A 195 -1.81 4.77 0.01
CA VAL A 195 -1.87 5.64 1.20
C VAL A 195 -0.72 6.65 1.18
N THR A 196 0.50 6.20 0.84
CA THR A 196 1.65 7.11 0.69
C THR A 196 1.41 8.15 -0.41
N GLY A 197 0.87 7.72 -1.55
CA GLY A 197 0.48 8.61 -2.65
C GLY A 197 -0.55 9.65 -2.25
N ALA A 198 -1.59 9.24 -1.51
CA ALA A 198 -2.60 10.16 -0.99
C ALA A 198 -1.97 11.23 -0.09
N VAL A 199 -1.18 10.82 0.89
CA VAL A 199 -0.51 11.76 1.81
C VAL A 199 0.39 12.74 1.08
N VAL A 200 1.22 12.26 0.14
CA VAL A 200 2.11 13.12 -0.65
C VAL A 200 1.29 14.08 -1.51
N GLY A 201 0.23 13.58 -2.16
CA GLY A 201 -0.68 14.40 -2.96
C GLY A 201 -1.34 15.50 -2.13
N GLU A 202 -1.94 15.15 -1.00
CA GLU A 202 -2.59 16.09 -0.08
C GLU A 202 -1.61 17.14 0.46
N MET A 203 -0.37 16.76 0.79
CA MET A 203 0.65 17.69 1.27
C MET A 203 1.12 18.70 0.22
N VAL A 204 1.21 18.28 -1.04
CA VAL A 204 1.75 19.10 -2.14
C VAL A 204 0.66 19.88 -2.85
N MET A 205 -0.46 19.23 -3.11
CA MET A 205 -1.57 19.83 -3.88
C MET A 205 -2.55 20.60 -3.00
N GLY A 206 -2.51 20.38 -1.67
CA GLY A 206 -3.46 20.98 -0.72
C GLY A 206 -4.83 20.29 -0.73
N GLY A 207 -5.82 20.93 -0.14
CA GLY A 207 -7.18 20.41 -0.09
C GLY A 207 -7.59 19.91 1.29
N SER A 208 -7.97 18.65 1.40
CA SER A 208 -8.38 17.99 2.65
C SER A 208 -7.69 16.64 2.77
N GLY A 209 -7.71 16.04 3.95
CA GLY A 209 -7.11 14.76 4.25
C GLY A 209 -6.02 14.84 5.32
N LEU A 210 -5.49 13.67 5.70
CA LEU A 210 -4.50 13.56 6.79
C LEU A 210 -3.15 14.18 6.42
N GLY A 211 -2.76 14.18 5.14
CA GLY A 211 -1.54 14.84 4.66
C GLY A 211 -1.62 16.38 4.83
N GLN A 212 -2.80 16.96 4.58
CA GLN A 212 -3.02 18.39 4.83
C GLN A 212 -3.01 18.68 6.34
N VAL A 213 -3.62 17.83 7.16
CA VAL A 213 -3.55 17.95 8.63
C VAL A 213 -2.09 17.88 9.11
N LEU A 214 -1.29 16.97 8.55
CA LEU A 214 0.14 16.85 8.86
C LEU A 214 0.91 18.13 8.51
N THR A 215 0.63 18.72 7.35
CA THR A 215 1.23 20.00 6.92
C THR A 215 0.86 21.14 7.87
N GLN A 216 -0.40 21.22 8.29
CA GLN A 216 -0.88 22.22 9.25
C GLN A 216 -0.23 22.06 10.63
N MET A 217 -0.14 20.81 11.12
CA MET A 217 0.53 20.53 12.40
C MET A 217 2.01 20.89 12.36
N ARG A 218 2.69 20.61 11.23
CA ARG A 218 4.08 21.03 11.00
C ARG A 218 4.23 22.56 11.09
N SER A 219 3.34 23.31 10.44
CA SER A 219 3.38 24.78 10.46
C SER A 219 3.13 25.34 11.85
N ASN A 220 2.34 24.66 12.69
CA ASN A 220 2.07 25.03 14.07
C ASN A 220 3.09 24.48 15.09
N VAL A 221 4.15 23.78 14.62
CA VAL A 221 5.14 23.09 15.46
C VAL A 221 4.49 22.10 16.44
N ASP A 222 3.31 21.54 16.09
CA ASP A 222 2.60 20.53 16.88
C ASP A 222 3.14 19.13 16.56
N THR A 223 4.34 18.84 17.05
CA THR A 223 5.02 17.56 16.78
C THR A 223 4.25 16.38 17.36
N ALA A 224 3.64 16.53 18.54
CA ALA A 224 2.80 15.47 19.11
C ALA A 224 1.62 15.11 18.19
N GLY A 225 0.97 16.12 17.61
CA GLY A 225 -0.07 15.93 16.61
C GLY A 225 0.44 15.25 15.34
N MET A 226 1.63 15.61 14.86
CA MET A 226 2.25 14.96 13.71
C MET A 226 2.47 13.46 13.94
N PHE A 227 2.99 13.06 15.11
CA PHE A 227 3.15 11.65 15.48
C PHE A 227 1.82 10.90 15.50
N VAL A 228 0.76 11.52 16.01
CA VAL A 228 -0.59 10.92 15.99
C VAL A 228 -1.07 10.70 14.56
N VAL A 229 -0.95 11.70 13.68
CA VAL A 229 -1.38 11.56 12.29
C VAL A 229 -0.58 10.47 11.57
N ILE A 230 0.73 10.41 11.78
CA ILE A 230 1.57 9.34 11.24
C ILE A 230 1.11 7.96 11.75
N ALA A 231 0.80 7.84 13.04
CA ALA A 231 0.27 6.59 13.61
C ALA A 231 -1.07 6.19 12.97
N ILE A 232 -1.99 7.14 12.78
CA ILE A 232 -3.27 6.90 12.09
C ILE A 232 -3.03 6.41 10.65
N LEU A 233 -2.12 7.04 9.91
CA LEU A 233 -1.76 6.63 8.54
C LEU A 233 -1.16 5.21 8.50
N CYS A 234 -0.28 4.88 9.44
CA CYS A 234 0.28 3.53 9.56
C CYS A 234 -0.80 2.48 9.87
N ILE A 235 -1.73 2.81 10.78
CA ILE A 235 -2.86 1.93 11.10
C ILE A 235 -3.76 1.75 9.88
N MET A 236 -4.09 2.82 9.18
CA MET A 236 -4.92 2.78 7.98
C MET A 236 -4.28 1.92 6.88
N ALA A 237 -3.00 2.13 6.57
CA ALA A 237 -2.26 1.32 5.61
C ALA A 237 -2.21 -0.16 6.03
N THR A 238 -2.03 -0.44 7.33
CA THR A 238 -2.02 -1.80 7.87
C THR A 238 -3.40 -2.46 7.74
N ILE A 239 -4.48 -1.73 8.02
CA ILE A 239 -5.86 -2.25 7.89
C ILE A 239 -6.12 -2.63 6.43
N LEU A 240 -5.81 -1.75 5.48
CA LEU A 240 -5.99 -2.02 4.05
C LEU A 240 -5.15 -3.24 3.60
N TYR A 241 -3.90 -3.31 4.03
CA TYR A 241 -3.03 -4.45 3.77
C TYR A 241 -3.60 -5.77 4.32
N VAL A 242 -4.10 -5.78 5.56
CA VAL A 242 -4.66 -6.97 6.21
C VAL A 242 -5.97 -7.41 5.55
N ILE A 243 -6.82 -6.46 5.12
CA ILE A 243 -8.06 -6.78 4.39
C ILE A 243 -7.73 -7.57 3.12
N VAL A 244 -6.81 -7.08 2.30
CA VAL A 244 -6.40 -7.77 1.06
C VAL A 244 -5.76 -9.12 1.38
N TYR A 245 -4.90 -9.19 2.40
CA TYR A 245 -4.28 -10.45 2.83
C TYR A 245 -5.30 -11.51 3.25
N ARG A 246 -6.38 -11.11 3.94
CA ARG A 246 -7.46 -12.04 4.33
C ARG A 246 -8.23 -12.55 3.12
N ILE A 247 -8.49 -11.68 2.13
CA ILE A 247 -9.15 -12.06 0.86
C ILE A 247 -8.27 -13.07 0.10
N GLU A 248 -6.96 -12.80 0.01
CA GLU A 248 -5.99 -13.73 -0.60
C GLU A 248 -6.03 -15.11 0.06
N ARG A 249 -5.96 -15.13 1.38
CA ARG A 249 -5.94 -16.39 2.13
C ARG A 249 -7.23 -17.20 1.95
N SER A 250 -8.39 -16.52 1.92
CA SER A 250 -9.68 -17.19 1.71
C SER A 250 -9.76 -17.87 0.34
N LYS A 251 -9.23 -17.22 -0.70
CA LYS A 251 -9.22 -17.82 -2.07
C LYS A 251 -8.23 -18.97 -2.23
N ARG A 252 -7.08 -18.95 -1.52
CA ARG A 252 -6.14 -20.09 -1.53
C ARG A 252 -6.76 -21.39 -0.99
N TYR A 253 -7.57 -21.31 0.05
CA TYR A 253 -8.26 -22.48 0.59
C TYR A 253 -9.31 -23.05 -0.35
N ALA A 254 -9.92 -22.22 -1.20
CA ALA A 254 -10.95 -22.66 -2.17
C ALA A 254 -10.37 -23.38 -3.41
N ILE A 255 -9.07 -23.20 -3.69
CA ILE A 255 -8.39 -23.83 -4.85
C ILE A 255 -7.74 -25.18 -4.43
N THR A 256 -7.59 -25.44 -3.13
CA THR A 256 -6.93 -26.65 -2.60
C THR A 256 -7.94 -27.73 -2.14
N GLN A 257 -9.23 -27.49 -2.28
CA GLN A 257 -10.31 -28.47 -2.10
C GLN A 257 -10.91 -28.89 -3.47
#